data_1df1e5e89255155f0c9983f431a56cbe
#
_entry.id   1df1e5e89255155f0c9983f431a56cbe
#
_cell.length_a   1.000
_cell.length_b   1.000
_cell.length_c   1.000
_cell.angle_alpha   90.00
_cell.angle_beta   90.00
_cell.angle_gamma   90.00
#
_symmetry.space_group_name_H-M   'P 1'
#
loop_
_entity.id
_entity.type
_entity.pdbx_description
1 polymer ?
#
loop_
_entity_poly.entity_id
_entity_poly.type
_entity_poly.pdbx_seq_one_letter_code
_entity_poly.pdbx_strand_id
1 'polypeptide(L)'
;MIEYLSNQKLEDVLTEEITIVDFFANWCGPCKMLHPVLEELSEEMKEVAFYNADVDENMDLAVSMGVTNIPALFLYKKGEKKGNLVGYHKKNDLKAWICS
;
A
#
# COMPACT_ATOMS: atom_id res chain seq x y z
N MET A 1 4.29 -0.95 -11.90
CA MET A 1 5.53 -0.70 -11.14
C MET A 1 5.19 -0.17 -9.75
N ILE A 2 5.88 -0.66 -8.74
CA ILE A 2 5.67 -0.22 -7.35
C ILE A 2 6.85 0.65 -6.94
N GLU A 3 6.58 1.83 -6.42
CA GLU A 3 7.62 2.71 -5.91
C GLU A 3 7.74 2.58 -4.40
N TYR A 4 8.94 2.83 -3.88
CA TYR A 4 9.21 2.70 -2.45
C TYR A 4 9.29 4.08 -1.81
N LEU A 5 8.60 4.26 -0.69
CA LEU A 5 8.65 5.51 0.07
C LEU A 5 9.92 5.57 0.92
N SER A 6 10.45 6.77 1.11
CA SER A 6 11.66 7.01 1.88
C SER A 6 11.45 8.27 2.72
N ASN A 7 10.66 8.14 3.78
CA ASN A 7 10.34 9.21 4.74
C ASN A 7 9.69 10.46 4.12
N GLN A 8 9.06 10.30 2.95
CA GLN A 8 8.28 11.39 2.40
C GLN A 8 7.02 11.62 3.22
N LYS A 9 6.50 12.84 3.18
CA LYS A 9 5.18 13.12 3.72
C LYS A 9 4.13 12.50 2.82
N LEU A 10 3.10 11.95 3.43
CA LEU A 10 2.06 11.25 2.67
C LEU A 10 1.38 12.17 1.65
N GLU A 11 1.11 13.42 2.04
CA GLU A 11 0.46 14.37 1.12
C GLU A 11 1.29 14.65 -0.13
N ASP A 12 2.60 14.44 -0.09
CA ASP A 12 3.47 14.65 -1.25
C ASP A 12 3.35 13.51 -2.26
N VAL A 13 2.86 12.35 -1.84
CA VAL A 13 2.71 11.19 -2.74
C VAL A 13 1.26 10.95 -3.15
N LEU A 14 0.29 11.53 -2.45
CA LEU A 14 -1.13 11.33 -2.76
C LEU A 14 -1.61 12.30 -3.85
N THR A 15 -0.91 12.30 -4.98
CA THR A 15 -1.20 13.23 -6.09
C THR A 15 -2.01 12.56 -7.21
N GLU A 16 -2.19 11.24 -7.15
CA GLU A 16 -2.88 10.49 -8.19
C GLU A 16 -4.35 10.27 -7.84
N GLU A 17 -5.14 9.87 -8.86
CA GLU A 17 -6.57 9.58 -8.67
C GLU A 17 -6.78 8.46 -7.66
N ILE A 18 -5.99 7.39 -7.77
CA ILE A 18 -6.10 6.22 -6.88
C ILE A 18 -4.69 5.85 -6.45
N THR A 19 -4.50 5.72 -5.14
CA THR A 19 -3.20 5.36 -4.58
C THR A 19 -3.36 4.24 -3.55
N ILE A 20 -2.47 3.26 -3.65
CA ILE A 20 -2.36 2.19 -2.65
C ILE A 20 -1.01 2.36 -1.96
N VAL A 21 -1.02 2.34 -0.63
CA VAL A 21 0.21 2.34 0.16
C VAL A 21 0.24 1.05 0.97
N ASP A 22 1.30 0.25 0.78
CA ASP A 22 1.50 -1.02 1.47
C ASP A 22 2.64 -0.88 2.48
N PHE A 23 2.30 -0.97 3.76
CA PHE A 23 3.30 -1.00 4.83
C PHE A 23 3.73 -2.45 5.06
N PHE A 24 5.02 -2.68 4.98
CA PHE A 24 5.59 -4.03 5.06
C PHE A 24 6.89 -4.03 5.86
N ALA A 25 7.43 -5.22 6.08
CA ALA A 25 8.78 -5.39 6.64
C ALA A 25 9.45 -6.56 5.95
N ASN A 26 10.77 -6.51 5.87
CA ASN A 26 11.54 -7.57 5.19
C ASN A 26 11.47 -8.91 5.91
N TRP A 27 11.17 -8.89 7.21
CA TRP A 27 11.06 -10.11 8.03
C TRP A 27 9.64 -10.68 8.09
N CYS A 28 8.70 -10.08 7.39
CA CYS A 28 7.28 -10.44 7.48
C CYS A 28 6.92 -11.44 6.36
N GLY A 29 6.55 -12.67 6.74
CA GLY A 29 6.19 -13.71 5.78
C GLY A 29 5.00 -13.36 4.89
N PRO A 30 3.84 -12.97 5.47
CA PRO A 30 2.68 -12.57 4.66
C PRO A 30 2.95 -11.39 3.73
N CYS A 31 3.85 -10.48 4.14
CA CYS A 31 4.25 -9.37 3.27
C CYS A 31 4.96 -9.87 2.02
N LYS A 32 5.81 -10.89 2.18
CA LYS A 32 6.53 -11.49 1.05
C LYS A 32 5.57 -12.18 0.10
N MET A 33 4.50 -12.76 0.61
CA MET A 33 3.49 -13.40 -0.22
C MET A 33 2.62 -12.38 -0.96
N LEU A 34 2.39 -11.23 -0.34
CA LEU A 34 1.56 -10.18 -0.92
C LEU A 34 2.29 -9.41 -2.02
N HIS A 35 3.62 -9.27 -1.91
CA HIS A 35 4.38 -8.46 -2.86
C HIS A 35 4.17 -8.85 -4.32
N PRO A 36 4.26 -10.13 -4.72
CA PRO A 36 4.01 -10.48 -6.13
C PRO A 36 2.56 -10.21 -6.56
N VAL A 37 1.61 -10.29 -5.65
CA VAL A 37 0.20 -9.95 -5.96
C VAL A 37 0.09 -8.46 -6.31
N LEU A 38 0.74 -7.61 -5.52
CA LEU A 38 0.74 -6.17 -5.78
C LEU A 38 1.48 -5.83 -7.06
N GLU A 39 2.57 -6.54 -7.37
CA GLU A 39 3.29 -6.36 -8.63
C GLU A 39 2.39 -6.66 -9.82
N GLU A 40 1.64 -7.76 -9.76
CA GLU A 40 0.69 -8.09 -10.83
C GLU A 40 -0.38 -7.03 -10.98
N LEU A 41 -0.93 -6.56 -9.86
CA LEU A 41 -1.96 -5.52 -9.88
C LEU A 41 -1.41 -4.22 -10.45
N SER A 42 -0.18 -3.86 -10.12
CA SER A 42 0.42 -2.64 -10.64
C SER A 42 0.58 -2.69 -12.15
N GLU A 43 0.78 -3.87 -12.72
CA GLU A 43 0.86 -4.05 -14.17
C GLU A 43 -0.50 -4.04 -14.83
N GLU A 44 -1.52 -4.54 -14.15
CA GLU A 44 -2.89 -4.60 -14.69
C GLU A 44 -3.65 -3.29 -14.51
N MET A 45 -3.39 -2.57 -13.42
CA MET A 45 -4.13 -1.37 -13.05
C MET A 45 -3.23 -0.15 -13.12
N LYS A 46 -2.86 0.25 -14.33
CA LYS A 46 -1.88 1.32 -14.55
C LYS A 46 -2.39 2.70 -14.12
N GLU A 47 -3.69 2.83 -13.91
CA GLU A 47 -4.30 4.06 -13.39
C GLU A 47 -4.14 4.20 -11.88
N VAL A 48 -3.67 3.15 -11.20
CA VAL A 48 -3.46 3.16 -9.75
C VAL A 48 -1.97 3.31 -9.46
N ALA A 49 -1.64 4.23 -8.55
CA ALA A 49 -0.26 4.38 -8.07
C ALA A 49 -0.05 3.46 -6.88
N PHE A 50 0.97 2.62 -6.95
CA PHE A 50 1.30 1.67 -5.89
C PHE A 50 2.60 2.07 -5.22
N TYR A 51 2.57 2.17 -3.89
CA TYR A 51 3.74 2.49 -3.09
C TYR A 51 3.95 1.45 -2.01
N ASN A 52 5.21 1.10 -1.77
CA ASN A 52 5.60 0.26 -0.64
C ASN A 52 6.34 1.11 0.39
N ALA A 53 6.01 0.91 1.65
CA ALA A 53 6.66 1.62 2.76
C ALA A 53 7.17 0.59 3.76
N ASP A 54 8.50 0.41 3.80
CA ASP A 54 9.15 -0.42 4.80
C ASP A 54 8.95 0.26 6.17
N VAL A 55 8.32 -0.43 7.12
CA VAL A 55 8.03 0.18 8.43
C VAL A 55 9.29 0.56 9.18
N ASP A 56 10.40 -0.14 8.95
CA ASP A 56 11.66 0.18 9.61
C ASP A 56 12.31 1.45 9.06
N GLU A 57 12.00 1.79 7.81
CA GLU A 57 12.51 3.02 7.18
C GLU A 57 11.50 4.17 7.21
N ASN A 58 10.24 3.88 7.52
CA ASN A 58 9.16 4.86 7.54
C ASN A 58 8.40 4.82 8.86
N MET A 59 9.13 4.75 9.97
CA MET A 59 8.53 4.58 11.30
C MET A 59 7.55 5.68 11.67
N ASP A 60 7.93 6.93 11.42
CA ASP A 60 7.07 8.05 11.78
C ASP A 60 5.77 8.01 10.99
N LEU A 61 5.85 7.69 9.71
CA LEU A 61 4.66 7.57 8.87
C LEU A 61 3.79 6.41 9.34
N ALA A 62 4.39 5.25 9.61
CA ALA A 62 3.64 4.08 10.08
C ALA A 62 2.91 4.37 11.38
N VAL A 63 3.57 5.03 12.32
CA VAL A 63 2.95 5.40 13.60
C VAL A 63 1.80 6.39 13.37
N SER A 64 2.02 7.40 12.54
CA SER A 64 0.99 8.40 12.26
C SER A 64 -0.24 7.81 11.60
N MET A 65 -0.07 6.72 10.85
CA MET A 65 -1.17 6.03 10.17
C MET A 65 -1.82 4.95 11.04
N GLY A 66 -1.32 4.74 12.25
CA GLY A 66 -1.87 3.75 13.17
C GLY A 66 -1.56 2.31 12.75
N VAL A 67 -0.46 2.07 12.07
CA VAL A 67 -0.08 0.72 11.64
C VAL A 67 0.39 -0.08 12.84
N THR A 68 -0.35 -1.15 13.17
CA THR A 68 -0.02 -2.05 14.27
C THR A 68 0.26 -3.46 13.81
N ASN A 69 -0.24 -3.83 12.63
CA ASN A 69 -0.04 -5.16 12.03
C ASN A 69 0.31 -4.99 10.56
N ILE A 70 1.16 -5.85 10.04
CA ILE A 70 1.59 -5.81 8.66
C ILE A 70 1.37 -7.16 7.98
N PRO A 71 1.14 -7.18 6.64
CA PRO A 71 1.05 -6.02 5.76
C PRO A 71 -0.19 -5.18 6.05
N ALA A 72 -0.07 -3.88 5.89
CA ALA A 72 -1.19 -2.96 6.06
C ALA A 72 -1.33 -2.15 4.78
N LEU A 73 -2.49 -2.28 4.13
CA LEU A 73 -2.79 -1.60 2.88
C LEU A 73 -3.73 -0.44 3.12
N PHE A 74 -3.43 0.71 2.54
CA PHE A 74 -4.28 1.89 2.61
C PHE A 74 -4.68 2.29 1.20
N LEU A 75 -5.97 2.57 1.02
CA LEU A 75 -6.53 3.01 -0.26
C LEU A 75 -6.91 4.47 -0.18
N TYR A 76 -6.40 5.25 -1.13
CA TYR A 76 -6.73 6.67 -1.25
C TYR A 76 -7.30 6.94 -2.63
N LYS A 77 -8.32 7.81 -2.69
CA LYS A 77 -8.87 8.29 -3.96
C LYS A 77 -8.90 9.81 -3.89
N LYS A 78 -8.22 10.46 -4.83
CA LYS A 78 -8.08 11.92 -4.89
C LYS A 78 -7.55 12.49 -3.57
N GLY A 79 -6.56 11.79 -2.99
CA GLY A 79 -5.92 12.21 -1.74
C GLY A 79 -6.71 11.90 -0.48
N GLU A 80 -7.89 11.32 -0.60
CA GLU A 80 -8.75 11.03 0.54
C GLU A 80 -8.72 9.54 0.89
N LYS A 81 -8.50 9.23 2.16
CA LYS A 81 -8.47 7.84 2.61
C LYS A 81 -9.84 7.20 2.48
N LYS A 82 -9.91 6.09 1.77
CA LYS A 82 -11.15 5.34 1.55
C LYS A 82 -11.24 4.07 2.37
N GLY A 83 -10.12 3.50 2.77
CA GLY A 83 -10.16 2.30 3.59
C GLY A 83 -8.78 1.73 3.83
N ASN A 84 -8.76 0.66 4.62
CA ASN A 84 -7.52 -0.07 4.87
C ASN A 84 -7.82 -1.55 5.07
N LEU A 85 -6.84 -2.38 4.73
CA LEU A 85 -6.89 -3.82 4.94
C LEU A 85 -5.60 -4.26 5.60
N VAL A 86 -5.68 -5.30 6.42
CA VAL A 86 -4.52 -5.86 7.12
C VAL A 86 -4.38 -7.32 6.69
N GLY A 87 -3.14 -7.74 6.46
CA GLY A 87 -2.83 -9.12 6.13
C GLY A 87 -2.85 -9.40 4.63
N TYR A 88 -2.60 -10.67 4.30
CA TYR A 88 -2.57 -11.12 2.91
C TYR A 88 -4.00 -11.20 2.35
N HIS A 89 -4.16 -10.75 1.11
CA HIS A 89 -5.41 -10.87 0.37
C HIS A 89 -5.11 -11.30 -1.06
N LYS A 90 -6.02 -12.04 -1.66
CA LYS A 90 -5.87 -12.52 -3.04
C LYS A 90 -6.04 -11.36 -4.03
N LYS A 91 -5.43 -11.53 -5.20
CA LYS A 91 -5.45 -10.50 -6.24
C LYS A 91 -6.87 -10.02 -6.58
N ASN A 92 -7.79 -10.97 -6.81
CA ASN A 92 -9.15 -10.59 -7.20
C ASN A 92 -9.90 -9.85 -6.10
N ASP A 93 -9.65 -10.21 -4.84
CA ASP A 93 -10.27 -9.50 -3.72
C ASP A 93 -9.74 -8.08 -3.60
N LEU A 94 -8.44 -7.89 -3.80
CA LEU A 94 -7.84 -6.56 -3.77
C LEU A 94 -8.32 -5.72 -4.95
N LYS A 95 -8.43 -6.31 -6.12
CA LYS A 95 -8.92 -5.60 -7.31
C LYS A 95 -10.34 -5.11 -7.08
N ALA A 96 -11.21 -5.96 -6.53
CA ALA A 96 -12.58 -5.57 -6.21
C ALA A 96 -12.61 -4.44 -5.18
N TRP A 97 -11.77 -4.53 -4.17
CA TRP A 97 -11.68 -3.51 -3.13
C TRP A 97 -11.24 -2.15 -3.71
N ILE A 98 -10.24 -2.17 -4.55
CA ILE A 98 -9.74 -0.94 -5.19
C ILE A 98 -10.82 -0.30 -6.06
N CYS A 99 -11.61 -1.12 -6.72
CA CYS A 99 -12.66 -0.65 -7.64
C CYS A 99 -13.99 -0.33 -6.96
N SER A 100 -14.10 -0.62 -5.68
CA SER A 100 -15.37 -0.42 -4.95
C SER A 100 -15.73 1.04 -4.72
#